data_7cd4e7daf7b59342994e5537455a181f
#
_entry.id   7cd4e7daf7b59342994e5537455a181f
#
_cell.length_a   1.000
_cell.length_b   1.000
_cell.length_c   1.000
_cell.angle_alpha   90.00
_cell.angle_beta   90.00
_cell.angle_gamma   90.00
#
_symmetry.space_group_name_H-M   'P 1'
#
loop_
_entity.id
_entity.type
_entity.pdbx_description
1 polymer ?
#
loop_
_entity_poly.entity_id
_entity_poly.type
_entity_poly.pdbx_seq_one_letter_code
_entity_poly.pdbx_strand_id
1 'polypeptide(L)'
;MQNAIAAVGGVLALLLGLAWPAAGWATEGALGRQITGTNVQPNAGIVSPEPIWAVNFAEIYMDGSIGGSREVPIGGRTSLGLDAKVAFTLATVLKTWDTGPGRWNFASSFTLPYVWTKVNSTVTGPGGRSVGQSDTASNLFDLYFSPIIAGYHFSETSHMALSFNVWAPTGKYNANDMANPSLNNWTFIPQVAYTKIFPESGFQLDTVAGIQFYTRNNATDYRNAPLFSMDVMGRKMFSNGVSAGLILGTIQQLGNDSGPTADRLNGFKGRDWALGPIVTYDRKLADKRSLSLGLRWVPTISSTNRLDSSSTVMATATLVF
;
A
#
# COMPACT_ATOMS: atom_id res chain seq x y z
N MET A 1 29.46 4.55 14.41
CA MET A 1 28.88 5.75 13.78
C MET A 1 29.07 5.78 12.27
N GLN A 2 30.24 5.49 11.70
CA GLN A 2 30.45 5.52 10.22
C GLN A 2 29.52 4.57 9.42
N ASN A 3 29.23 3.37 9.91
CA ASN A 3 28.37 2.40 9.20
C ASN A 3 26.88 2.77 9.21
N ALA A 4 26.41 3.55 10.20
CA ALA A 4 25.02 4.01 10.25
C ALA A 4 24.79 5.18 9.27
N ILE A 5 25.79 6.05 9.10
CA ILE A 5 25.75 7.17 8.14
C ILE A 5 25.78 6.64 6.70
N ALA A 6 26.53 5.55 6.44
CA ALA A 6 26.57 4.91 5.12
C ALA A 6 25.23 4.25 4.74
N ALA A 7 24.52 3.63 5.69
CA ALA A 7 23.21 3.03 5.44
C ALA A 7 22.13 4.07 5.18
N VAL A 8 22.13 5.18 5.94
CA VAL A 8 21.19 6.30 5.72
C VAL A 8 21.53 7.04 4.43
N GLY A 9 22.81 7.22 4.12
CA GLY A 9 23.28 7.81 2.87
C GLY A 9 22.92 6.98 1.64
N GLY A 10 22.97 5.65 1.74
CA GLY A 10 22.58 4.72 0.67
C GLY A 10 21.09 4.76 0.35
N VAL A 11 20.23 4.84 1.37
CA VAL A 11 18.78 4.97 1.22
C VAL A 11 18.41 6.36 0.65
N LEU A 12 19.09 7.42 1.12
CA LEU A 12 18.88 8.79 0.60
C LEU A 12 19.36 8.92 -0.85
N ALA A 13 20.46 8.28 -1.23
CA ALA A 13 20.97 8.27 -2.60
C ALA A 13 20.05 7.49 -3.56
N LEU A 14 19.41 6.40 -3.11
CA LEU A 14 18.36 5.70 -3.87
C LEU A 14 17.11 6.56 -4.08
N LEU A 15 16.74 7.37 -3.09
CA LEU A 15 15.59 8.28 -3.17
C LEU A 15 15.86 9.46 -4.13
N LEU A 16 17.10 9.97 -4.18
CA LEU A 16 17.49 11.09 -5.05
C LEU A 16 17.70 10.67 -6.52
N GLY A 17 18.04 9.41 -6.79
CA GLY A 17 18.21 8.86 -8.14
C GLY A 17 16.90 8.63 -8.90
N LEU A 18 15.74 8.63 -8.22
CA LEU A 18 14.42 8.40 -8.82
C LEU A 18 13.72 9.69 -9.31
N ALA A 19 14.34 10.85 -9.16
CA ALA A 19 13.76 12.15 -9.53
C ALA A 19 14.01 12.52 -11.00
N TRP A 20 13.80 11.61 -11.95
CA TRP A 20 13.80 11.98 -13.38
C TRP A 20 12.42 12.50 -13.79
N PRO A 21 12.34 13.68 -14.46
CA PRO A 21 11.08 14.19 -14.98
C PRO A 21 10.67 13.38 -16.22
N ALA A 22 9.80 12.40 -16.03
CA ALA A 22 9.09 11.73 -17.10
C ALA A 22 7.62 12.13 -17.06
N ALA A 23 7.05 12.50 -18.19
CA ALA A 23 5.63 12.78 -18.37
C ALA A 23 4.78 11.63 -17.81
N GLY A 24 3.80 11.94 -17.00
CA GLY A 24 3.20 10.98 -16.09
C GLY A 24 1.85 10.40 -16.51
N TRP A 25 1.48 9.23 -16.01
CA TRP A 25 0.38 8.36 -16.43
C TRP A 25 0.06 7.29 -15.32
N ALA A 26 -1.15 6.71 -15.16
CA ALA A 26 -1.52 5.81 -14.04
C ALA A 26 -2.41 4.62 -14.39
N THR A 27 -2.59 3.65 -13.45
CA THR A 27 -3.37 2.41 -13.52
C THR A 27 -4.88 2.62 -13.76
N GLU A 28 -5.59 1.57 -14.25
CA GLU A 28 -7.06 1.56 -14.35
C GLU A 28 -7.69 1.91 -12.98
N GLY A 29 -8.59 2.90 -12.97
CA GLY A 29 -9.16 3.45 -11.74
C GLY A 29 -8.20 4.32 -10.91
N ALA A 30 -6.98 4.58 -11.38
CA ALA A 30 -6.01 5.49 -10.77
C ALA A 30 -5.56 5.17 -9.33
N LEU A 31 -5.88 3.99 -8.79
CA LEU A 31 -5.53 3.60 -7.42
C LEU A 31 -4.52 2.43 -7.37
N GLY A 32 -4.77 1.33 -8.07
CA GLY A 32 -3.98 0.10 -7.95
C GLY A 32 -4.29 -0.69 -6.68
N ARG A 33 -3.36 -1.56 -6.25
CA ARG A 33 -3.52 -2.43 -5.07
C ARG A 33 -3.10 -1.76 -3.77
N GLN A 34 -2.16 -0.87 -3.83
CA GLN A 34 -1.57 -0.23 -2.65
C GLN A 34 -1.90 1.26 -2.63
N ILE A 35 -2.14 1.76 -1.42
CA ILE A 35 -2.30 3.18 -1.12
C ILE A 35 -0.99 3.65 -0.49
N THR A 36 -0.45 4.73 -0.99
CA THR A 36 0.85 5.29 -0.57
C THR A 36 0.85 5.64 0.92
N GLY A 37 1.88 5.21 1.63
CA GLY A 37 2.03 5.43 3.07
C GLY A 37 1.25 4.45 3.96
N THR A 38 0.57 3.44 3.40
CA THR A 38 -0.20 2.47 4.19
C THR A 38 0.46 1.11 4.34
N ASN A 39 1.51 0.81 3.54
CA ASN A 39 2.14 -0.52 3.54
C ASN A 39 3.09 -0.76 4.71
N VAL A 40 3.89 0.25 5.07
CA VAL A 40 4.86 0.10 6.15
C VAL A 40 4.13 -0.03 7.49
N GLN A 41 4.46 -1.09 8.25
CA GLN A 41 3.96 -1.30 9.60
C GLN A 41 5.13 -1.26 10.58
N PRO A 42 4.89 -0.99 11.87
CA PRO A 42 5.90 -1.16 12.90
C PRO A 42 6.48 -2.59 12.87
N ASN A 43 7.81 -2.69 12.97
CA ASN A 43 8.54 -3.96 12.92
C ASN A 43 8.42 -4.72 11.59
N ALA A 44 8.21 -4.02 10.47
CA ALA A 44 7.96 -4.63 9.15
C ALA A 44 9.04 -5.63 8.70
N GLY A 45 10.31 -5.44 9.10
CA GLY A 45 11.41 -6.34 8.78
C GLY A 45 11.59 -7.49 9.77
N ILE A 46 10.75 -7.59 10.82
CA ILE A 46 10.90 -8.58 11.89
C ILE A 46 9.90 -9.73 11.72
N VAL A 47 10.40 -10.93 11.47
CA VAL A 47 9.63 -12.17 11.61
C VAL A 47 10.01 -12.81 12.94
N SER A 48 9.02 -13.07 13.80
CA SER A 48 9.31 -13.66 15.13
C SER A 48 10.10 -14.97 15.03
N PRO A 49 11.16 -15.17 15.83
CA PRO A 49 11.84 -16.45 15.94
C PRO A 49 11.02 -17.49 16.71
N GLU A 50 10.04 -17.06 17.51
CA GLU A 50 9.11 -17.95 18.18
C GLU A 50 7.87 -18.20 17.31
N PRO A 51 7.30 -19.42 17.29
CA PRO A 51 6.07 -19.69 16.58
C PRO A 51 4.90 -18.95 17.27
N ILE A 52 4.38 -17.94 16.62
CA ILE A 52 3.26 -17.13 17.09
C ILE A 52 2.13 -17.09 16.07
N TRP A 53 0.93 -16.79 16.56
CA TRP A 53 -0.17 -16.30 15.76
C TRP A 53 -0.34 -14.81 15.97
N ALA A 54 -0.65 -14.08 14.90
CA ALA A 54 -1.07 -12.69 14.99
C ALA A 54 -2.34 -12.47 14.18
N VAL A 55 -3.25 -11.69 14.75
CA VAL A 55 -4.46 -11.22 14.06
C VAL A 55 -4.36 -9.70 13.99
N ASN A 56 -4.53 -9.16 12.78
CA ASN A 56 -4.53 -7.72 12.54
C ASN A 56 -5.84 -7.31 11.90
N PHE A 57 -6.41 -6.23 12.41
CA PHE A 57 -7.49 -5.48 11.77
C PHE A 57 -6.95 -4.13 11.36
N ALA A 58 -7.23 -3.75 10.11
CA ALA A 58 -6.89 -2.44 9.60
C ALA A 58 -8.10 -1.84 8.90
N GLU A 59 -8.36 -0.57 9.19
CA GLU A 59 -9.36 0.25 8.50
C GLU A 59 -8.64 1.38 7.79
N ILE A 60 -8.82 1.49 6.47
CA ILE A 60 -8.22 2.54 5.64
C ILE A 60 -9.35 3.33 5.01
N TYR A 61 -9.36 4.63 5.20
CA TYR A 61 -10.25 5.54 4.49
C TYR A 61 -9.42 6.50 3.63
N MET A 62 -9.89 6.71 2.40
CA MET A 62 -9.30 7.66 1.45
C MET A 62 -10.43 8.39 0.71
N ASP A 63 -10.31 9.71 0.61
CA ASP A 63 -11.14 10.57 -0.24
C ASP A 63 -10.19 11.31 -1.17
N GLY A 64 -10.21 10.99 -2.45
CA GLY A 64 -9.25 11.51 -3.41
C GLY A 64 -9.88 11.82 -4.76
N SER A 65 -9.21 12.68 -5.52
CA SER A 65 -9.66 13.10 -6.84
C SER A 65 -8.54 13.15 -7.88
N ILE A 66 -8.94 13.05 -9.14
CA ILE A 66 -8.12 13.46 -10.28
C ILE A 66 -8.88 14.58 -11.00
N GLY A 67 -8.23 15.74 -11.16
CA GLY A 67 -8.88 16.95 -11.67
C GLY A 67 -9.58 16.77 -13.03
N GLY A 68 -10.69 17.48 -13.23
CA GLY A 68 -11.65 17.31 -14.31
C GLY A 68 -11.19 17.65 -15.73
N SER A 69 -9.91 18.02 -15.92
CA SER A 69 -9.30 18.22 -17.25
C SER A 69 -8.55 16.96 -17.76
N ARG A 70 -8.54 15.87 -16.99
CA ARG A 70 -7.83 14.63 -17.33
C ARG A 70 -8.78 13.49 -17.59
N GLU A 71 -8.51 12.75 -18.65
CA GLU A 71 -9.19 11.50 -18.91
C GLU A 71 -8.59 10.38 -18.07
N VAL A 72 -9.44 9.58 -17.41
CA VAL A 72 -9.10 8.49 -16.52
C VAL A 72 -9.72 7.20 -17.03
N PRO A 73 -8.97 6.10 -17.19
CA PRO A 73 -9.55 4.81 -17.56
C PRO A 73 -10.30 4.22 -16.37
N ILE A 74 -11.55 3.83 -16.59
CA ILE A 74 -12.40 3.21 -15.57
C ILE A 74 -13.40 2.24 -16.22
N GLY A 75 -13.41 0.96 -15.82
CA GLY A 75 -14.32 -0.05 -16.35
C GLY A 75 -14.29 -0.14 -17.88
N GLY A 76 -13.13 -0.16 -18.53
CA GLY A 76 -13.00 -0.19 -19.99
C GLY A 76 -13.41 1.08 -20.73
N ARG A 77 -13.76 2.15 -20.02
CA ARG A 77 -14.19 3.47 -20.52
C ARG A 77 -13.20 4.55 -20.11
N THR A 78 -13.37 5.76 -20.62
CA THR A 78 -12.68 6.96 -20.13
C THR A 78 -13.66 7.89 -19.44
N SER A 79 -13.27 8.43 -18.30
CA SER A 79 -13.97 9.47 -17.55
C SER A 79 -13.16 10.75 -17.59
N LEU A 80 -13.81 11.91 -17.68
CA LEU A 80 -13.15 13.19 -17.53
C LEU A 80 -13.21 13.59 -16.05
N GLY A 81 -12.06 13.52 -15.38
CA GLY A 81 -11.98 13.65 -13.91
C GLY A 81 -12.55 12.44 -13.17
N LEU A 82 -12.13 12.27 -11.94
CA LEU A 82 -12.59 11.21 -11.06
C LEU A 82 -12.49 11.66 -9.60
N ASP A 83 -13.61 11.54 -8.86
CA ASP A 83 -13.61 11.62 -7.41
C ASP A 83 -13.92 10.23 -6.86
N ALA A 84 -13.11 9.73 -5.95
CA ALA A 84 -13.30 8.43 -5.34
C ALA A 84 -13.16 8.49 -3.82
N LYS A 85 -14.17 7.93 -3.13
CA LYS A 85 -14.11 7.63 -1.71
C LYS A 85 -13.99 6.13 -1.54
N VAL A 86 -13.02 5.69 -0.78
CA VAL A 86 -12.75 4.28 -0.58
C VAL A 86 -12.53 4.01 0.90
N ALA A 87 -13.20 2.98 1.42
CA ALA A 87 -12.94 2.44 2.74
C ALA A 87 -12.59 0.95 2.61
N PHE A 88 -11.45 0.55 3.13
CA PHE A 88 -11.04 -0.86 3.23
C PHE A 88 -11.02 -1.31 4.67
N THR A 89 -11.71 -2.40 4.96
CA THR A 89 -11.58 -3.16 6.20
C THR A 89 -10.79 -4.43 5.89
N LEU A 90 -9.63 -4.61 6.52
CA LEU A 90 -8.73 -5.73 6.29
C LEU A 90 -8.65 -6.57 7.56
N ALA A 91 -9.00 -7.84 7.48
CA ALA A 91 -8.81 -8.82 8.55
C ALA A 91 -7.68 -9.79 8.14
N THR A 92 -6.55 -9.72 8.82
CA THR A 92 -5.35 -10.50 8.50
C THR A 92 -5.02 -11.48 9.61
N VAL A 93 -4.70 -12.71 9.25
CA VAL A 93 -4.10 -13.72 10.13
C VAL A 93 -2.68 -13.97 9.62
N LEU A 94 -1.72 -13.98 10.54
CA LEU A 94 -0.34 -14.35 10.29
C LEU A 94 0.08 -15.47 11.22
N LYS A 95 0.80 -16.44 10.68
CA LYS A 95 1.44 -17.53 11.43
C LYS A 95 2.93 -17.53 11.16
N THR A 96 3.76 -17.43 12.21
CA THR A 96 5.18 -17.78 12.11
C THR A 96 5.37 -19.28 12.29
N TRP A 97 6.26 -19.85 11.49
CA TRP A 97 6.52 -21.29 11.53
C TRP A 97 7.55 -21.60 12.62
N ASP A 98 7.48 -22.79 13.17
CA ASP A 98 8.52 -23.31 14.03
C ASP A 98 9.68 -23.81 13.16
N THR A 99 10.71 -22.99 13.02
CA THR A 99 11.89 -23.29 12.21
C THR A 99 13.14 -23.49 13.05
N GLY A 100 12.98 -23.54 14.38
CA GLY A 100 14.06 -23.70 15.32
C GLY A 100 14.95 -22.43 15.44
N PRO A 101 16.03 -22.53 16.24
CA PRO A 101 16.94 -21.42 16.45
C PRO A 101 17.76 -21.15 15.19
N GLY A 102 17.81 -19.86 14.78
CA GLY A 102 18.58 -19.44 13.60
C GLY A 102 18.34 -17.98 13.27
N ARG A 103 19.05 -17.51 12.24
CA ARG A 103 18.88 -16.15 11.74
C ARG A 103 17.72 -16.02 10.76
N TRP A 104 17.26 -17.14 10.20
CA TRP A 104 16.12 -17.20 9.30
C TRP A 104 14.89 -17.69 10.03
N ASN A 105 13.80 -16.94 9.91
CA ASN A 105 12.48 -17.31 10.41
C ASN A 105 11.44 -17.10 9.31
N PHE A 106 10.41 -17.92 9.30
CA PHE A 106 9.43 -17.92 8.22
C PHE A 106 8.02 -17.72 8.76
N ALA A 107 7.19 -17.11 7.93
CA ALA A 107 5.79 -16.89 8.23
C ALA A 107 4.95 -17.00 6.95
N SER A 108 3.64 -17.13 7.14
CA SER A 108 2.63 -16.96 6.09
C SER A 108 1.52 -16.06 6.62
N SER A 109 0.85 -15.35 5.72
CA SER A 109 -0.31 -14.54 6.09
C SER A 109 -1.44 -14.67 5.08
N PHE A 110 -2.66 -14.45 5.58
CA PHE A 110 -3.88 -14.40 4.79
C PHE A 110 -4.73 -13.24 5.25
N THR A 111 -5.25 -12.47 4.29
CA THR A 111 -6.10 -11.30 4.54
C THR A 111 -7.42 -11.46 3.80
N LEU A 112 -8.50 -11.22 4.51
CA LEU A 112 -9.84 -11.08 3.96
C LEU A 112 -10.18 -9.58 3.90
N PRO A 113 -10.15 -8.97 2.71
CA PRO A 113 -10.48 -7.56 2.55
C PRO A 113 -11.97 -7.39 2.25
N TYR A 114 -12.56 -6.34 2.85
CA TYR A 114 -13.86 -5.80 2.48
C TYR A 114 -13.67 -4.36 2.00
N VAL A 115 -14.37 -3.97 0.95
CA VAL A 115 -14.29 -2.61 0.41
C VAL A 115 -15.68 -1.98 0.31
N TRP A 116 -15.77 -0.73 0.69
CA TRP A 116 -16.81 0.19 0.27
C TRP A 116 -16.15 1.26 -0.60
N THR A 117 -16.71 1.51 -1.78
CA THR A 117 -16.20 2.53 -2.70
C THR A 117 -17.34 3.30 -3.34
N LYS A 118 -17.20 4.63 -3.43
CA LYS A 118 -18.06 5.52 -4.16
C LYS A 118 -17.24 6.29 -5.17
N VAL A 119 -17.63 6.22 -6.42
CA VAL A 119 -16.96 6.88 -7.55
C VAL A 119 -17.91 7.88 -8.18
N ASN A 120 -17.44 9.11 -8.34
CA ASN A 120 -18.15 10.14 -9.09
C ASN A 120 -17.29 10.56 -10.30
N SER A 121 -17.94 10.73 -11.42
CA SER A 121 -17.34 11.19 -12.67
C SER A 121 -18.18 12.32 -13.23
N THR A 122 -17.55 13.34 -13.78
CA THR A 122 -18.24 14.45 -14.45
C THR A 122 -17.76 14.53 -15.88
N VAL A 123 -18.64 14.24 -16.81
CA VAL A 123 -18.37 14.39 -18.24
C VAL A 123 -18.93 15.75 -18.69
N THR A 124 -18.05 16.65 -19.13
CA THR A 124 -18.44 17.93 -19.72
C THR A 124 -18.43 17.81 -21.24
N GLY A 125 -19.61 17.93 -21.86
CA GLY A 125 -19.78 17.85 -23.31
C GLY A 125 -19.47 19.17 -24.03
N PRO A 126 -19.45 19.17 -25.39
CA PRO A 126 -19.36 20.38 -26.19
C PRO A 126 -20.49 21.30 -25.85
N GLY A 127 -20.20 22.55 -25.46
CA GLY A 127 -21.22 23.53 -25.03
C GLY A 127 -21.33 23.71 -23.52
N GLY A 128 -20.41 23.10 -22.72
CA GLY A 128 -20.30 23.33 -21.26
C GLY A 128 -21.36 22.62 -20.41
N ARG A 129 -22.17 21.74 -20.98
CA ARG A 129 -23.09 20.89 -20.21
C ARG A 129 -22.31 19.75 -19.57
N SER A 130 -22.30 19.70 -18.24
CA SER A 130 -21.70 18.61 -17.46
C SER A 130 -22.78 17.61 -17.05
N VAL A 131 -22.54 16.33 -17.30
CA VAL A 131 -23.37 15.21 -16.81
C VAL A 131 -22.55 14.46 -15.78
N GLY A 132 -22.98 14.52 -14.52
CA GLY A 132 -22.40 13.74 -13.43
C GLY A 132 -22.95 12.32 -13.42
N GLN A 133 -22.07 11.33 -13.24
CA GLN A 133 -22.44 9.95 -12.94
C GLN A 133 -21.83 9.58 -11.59
N SER A 134 -22.62 8.88 -10.78
CA SER A 134 -22.16 8.36 -9.47
C SER A 134 -22.47 6.89 -9.38
N ASP A 135 -21.52 6.13 -8.88
CA ASP A 135 -21.67 4.70 -8.64
C ASP A 135 -21.10 4.34 -7.27
N THR A 136 -21.69 3.33 -6.61
CA THR A 136 -21.29 2.89 -5.28
C THR A 136 -21.32 1.38 -5.20
N ALA A 137 -20.26 0.79 -4.72
CA ALA A 137 -20.18 -0.65 -4.50
C ALA A 137 -19.64 -0.96 -3.10
N SER A 138 -20.10 -2.07 -2.53
CA SER A 138 -19.55 -2.62 -1.29
C SER A 138 -19.64 -4.13 -1.31
N ASN A 139 -18.51 -4.81 -1.08
CA ASN A 139 -18.44 -6.26 -1.06
C ASN A 139 -17.07 -6.71 -0.53
N LEU A 140 -16.89 -8.04 -0.39
CA LEU A 140 -15.55 -8.61 -0.29
C LEU A 140 -14.72 -8.20 -1.51
N PHE A 141 -13.51 -7.74 -1.24
CA PHE A 141 -12.52 -7.41 -2.26
C PHE A 141 -11.72 -8.64 -2.66
N ASP A 142 -10.76 -8.47 -3.54
CA ASP A 142 -9.85 -9.52 -3.96
C ASP A 142 -9.04 -10.03 -2.76
N LEU A 143 -8.94 -11.35 -2.60
CA LEU A 143 -8.18 -11.98 -1.52
C LEU A 143 -6.69 -11.62 -1.62
N TYR A 144 -6.08 -11.37 -0.46
CA TYR A 144 -4.66 -11.07 -0.35
C TYR A 144 -3.98 -12.07 0.58
N PHE A 145 -2.85 -12.61 0.16
CA PHE A 145 -2.08 -13.54 0.97
C PHE A 145 -0.59 -13.50 0.64
N SER A 146 0.22 -13.86 1.63
CA SER A 146 1.65 -14.04 1.51
C SER A 146 1.96 -15.49 1.86
N PRO A 147 2.16 -16.37 0.87
CA PRO A 147 2.45 -17.78 1.12
C PRO A 147 3.76 -17.98 1.86
N ILE A 148 4.72 -17.07 1.65
CA ILE A 148 6.02 -17.09 2.33
C ILE A 148 6.49 -15.67 2.66
N ILE A 149 6.89 -15.50 3.90
CA ILE A 149 7.61 -14.34 4.43
C ILE A 149 8.88 -14.91 5.09
N ALA A 150 10.06 -14.54 4.59
CA ALA A 150 11.34 -14.99 5.08
C ALA A 150 12.06 -13.85 5.81
N GLY A 151 12.12 -13.91 7.12
CA GLY A 151 12.81 -12.93 7.97
C GLY A 151 14.27 -13.32 8.18
N TYR A 152 15.17 -12.36 8.12
CA TYR A 152 16.58 -12.52 8.45
C TYR A 152 17.03 -11.53 9.51
N HIS A 153 17.65 -12.02 10.58
CA HIS A 153 18.15 -11.21 11.68
C HIS A 153 19.66 -11.01 11.53
N PHE A 154 20.07 -9.79 11.10
CA PHE A 154 21.49 -9.42 11.04
C PHE A 154 22.07 -9.26 12.43
N SER A 155 21.30 -8.68 13.35
CA SER A 155 21.60 -8.46 14.76
C SER A 155 20.31 -8.31 15.57
N GLU A 156 20.41 -8.10 16.87
CA GLU A 156 19.26 -7.79 17.75
C GLU A 156 18.51 -6.50 17.37
N THR A 157 19.14 -5.63 16.59
CA THR A 157 18.61 -4.32 16.23
C THR A 157 18.44 -4.09 14.73
N SER A 158 18.74 -5.11 13.90
CA SER A 158 18.71 -4.96 12.44
C SER A 158 18.14 -6.21 11.80
N HIS A 159 17.03 -6.05 11.08
CA HIS A 159 16.23 -7.15 10.57
C HIS A 159 15.75 -6.84 9.16
N MET A 160 15.58 -7.89 8.35
CA MET A 160 15.02 -7.82 7.01
C MET A 160 13.97 -8.92 6.84
N ALA A 161 12.92 -8.64 6.11
CA ALA A 161 11.99 -9.66 5.64
C ALA A 161 11.83 -9.57 4.13
N LEU A 162 11.83 -10.73 3.47
CA LEU A 162 11.47 -10.88 2.06
C LEU A 162 10.11 -11.55 2.01
N SER A 163 9.18 -11.03 1.24
CA SER A 163 7.86 -11.63 1.06
C SER A 163 7.46 -11.68 -0.40
N PHE A 164 6.66 -12.68 -0.73
CA PHE A 164 5.97 -12.77 -2.00
C PHE A 164 4.48 -12.69 -1.73
N ASN A 165 3.88 -11.57 -2.13
CA ASN A 165 2.49 -11.28 -1.83
C ASN A 165 1.64 -11.44 -3.10
N VAL A 166 0.43 -11.92 -2.95
CA VAL A 166 -0.48 -12.25 -4.04
C VAL A 166 -1.87 -11.69 -3.76
N TRP A 167 -2.44 -10.99 -4.75
CA TRP A 167 -3.85 -10.67 -4.81
C TRP A 167 -4.52 -11.57 -5.85
N ALA A 168 -5.56 -12.28 -5.43
CA ALA A 168 -6.36 -13.15 -6.30
C ALA A 168 -7.67 -12.43 -6.68
N PRO A 169 -8.08 -12.41 -7.96
CA PRO A 169 -9.30 -11.72 -8.43
C PRO A 169 -10.56 -12.47 -8.02
N THR A 170 -10.89 -12.45 -6.74
CA THR A 170 -12.03 -13.17 -6.14
C THR A 170 -13.22 -12.26 -5.83
N GLY A 171 -13.03 -10.93 -5.88
CA GLY A 171 -14.09 -9.97 -5.69
C GLY A 171 -15.03 -9.88 -6.88
N LYS A 172 -16.20 -9.28 -6.66
CA LYS A 172 -17.17 -9.06 -7.74
C LYS A 172 -16.67 -7.96 -8.68
N TYR A 173 -16.71 -8.23 -9.98
CA TYR A 173 -16.33 -7.27 -11.01
C TYR A 173 -17.39 -7.22 -12.14
N ASN A 174 -17.67 -6.01 -12.62
CA ASN A 174 -18.49 -5.76 -13.80
C ASN A 174 -17.90 -4.58 -14.59
N ALA A 175 -17.49 -4.81 -15.83
CA ALA A 175 -16.89 -3.79 -16.71
C ALA A 175 -17.83 -2.62 -17.04
N ASN A 176 -19.14 -2.74 -16.77
CA ASN A 176 -20.11 -1.66 -16.98
C ASN A 176 -20.27 -0.73 -15.77
N ASP A 177 -19.77 -1.14 -14.60
CA ASP A 177 -19.83 -0.37 -13.36
C ASP A 177 -18.56 0.49 -13.20
N MET A 178 -18.72 1.70 -12.65
CA MET A 178 -17.58 2.56 -12.31
C MET A 178 -16.96 2.16 -10.97
N ALA A 179 -17.78 1.71 -10.02
CA ALA A 179 -17.34 1.24 -8.72
C ALA A 179 -17.30 -0.30 -8.71
N ASN A 180 -16.11 -0.86 -8.57
CA ASN A 180 -15.92 -2.31 -8.54
C ASN A 180 -15.19 -2.76 -7.27
N PRO A 181 -15.71 -3.74 -6.53
CA PRO A 181 -15.01 -4.37 -5.41
C PRO A 181 -14.02 -5.47 -5.89
N SER A 182 -13.31 -5.22 -6.98
CA SER A 182 -12.23 -6.06 -7.53
C SER A 182 -11.48 -5.27 -8.59
N LEU A 183 -10.20 -5.59 -8.80
CA LEU A 183 -9.46 -5.13 -9.99
C LEU A 183 -9.47 -6.19 -11.12
N ASN A 184 -10.10 -7.33 -10.90
CA ASN A 184 -10.26 -8.41 -11.87
C ASN A 184 -8.96 -8.88 -12.53
N ASN A 185 -7.87 -8.83 -11.79
CA ASN A 185 -6.56 -9.31 -12.22
C ASN A 185 -5.78 -9.92 -11.06
N TRP A 186 -4.92 -10.88 -11.35
CA TRP A 186 -3.90 -11.32 -10.41
C TRP A 186 -2.84 -10.24 -10.27
N THR A 187 -2.38 -10.03 -9.05
CA THR A 187 -1.24 -9.15 -8.79
C THR A 187 -0.22 -9.86 -7.91
N PHE A 188 1.03 -9.87 -8.35
CA PHE A 188 2.15 -10.49 -7.65
C PHE A 188 3.11 -9.40 -7.19
N ILE A 189 3.49 -9.43 -5.90
CA ILE A 189 4.27 -8.37 -5.28
C ILE A 189 5.45 -8.99 -4.51
N PRO A 190 6.61 -9.22 -5.16
CA PRO A 190 7.86 -9.39 -4.43
C PRO A 190 8.14 -8.11 -3.65
N GLN A 191 8.46 -8.26 -2.35
CA GLN A 191 8.61 -7.15 -1.42
C GLN A 191 9.77 -7.42 -0.48
N VAL A 192 10.49 -6.37 -0.13
CA VAL A 192 11.47 -6.34 0.94
C VAL A 192 11.03 -5.36 2.02
N ALA A 193 11.18 -5.77 3.27
CA ALA A 193 11.01 -4.92 4.43
C ALA A 193 12.30 -4.89 5.25
N TYR A 194 12.60 -3.76 5.87
CA TYR A 194 13.76 -3.59 6.72
C TYR A 194 13.37 -2.83 7.98
N THR A 195 13.87 -3.30 9.13
CA THR A 195 13.70 -2.64 10.43
C THR A 195 15.06 -2.41 11.06
N LYS A 196 15.31 -1.17 11.49
CA LYS A 196 16.46 -0.79 12.32
C LYS A 196 15.98 -0.12 13.59
N ILE A 197 16.40 -0.69 14.71
CA ILE A 197 16.14 -0.16 16.06
C ILE A 197 17.41 0.52 16.56
N PHE A 198 17.27 1.68 17.21
CA PHE A 198 18.32 2.44 17.86
C PHE A 198 17.98 2.54 19.36
N PRO A 199 18.39 1.56 20.18
CA PRO A 199 17.94 1.45 21.58
C PRO A 199 18.29 2.66 22.43
N GLU A 200 19.51 3.21 22.28
CA GLU A 200 19.98 4.37 23.05
C GLU A 200 19.11 5.62 22.84
N SER A 201 18.65 5.84 21.61
CA SER A 201 17.79 6.97 21.27
C SER A 201 16.31 6.64 21.38
N GLY A 202 15.93 5.37 21.49
CA GLY A 202 14.54 4.90 21.37
C GLY A 202 13.94 5.20 20.00
N PHE A 203 14.74 5.36 18.96
CA PHE A 203 14.27 5.58 17.59
C PHE A 203 14.19 4.26 16.82
N GLN A 204 13.24 4.13 15.92
CA GLN A 204 13.10 3.01 15.00
C GLN A 204 12.84 3.50 13.60
N LEU A 205 13.48 2.86 12.62
CA LEU A 205 13.27 3.04 11.19
C LEU A 205 12.72 1.74 10.61
N ASP A 206 11.59 1.82 9.95
CA ASP A 206 10.99 0.74 9.17
C ASP A 206 10.88 1.19 7.71
N THR A 207 11.20 0.29 6.78
CA THR A 207 11.08 0.54 5.34
C THR A 207 10.46 -0.68 4.68
N VAL A 208 9.56 -0.45 3.74
CA VAL A 208 8.96 -1.48 2.90
C VAL A 208 9.05 -1.03 1.46
N ALA A 209 9.58 -1.88 0.57
CA ALA A 209 9.63 -1.60 -0.86
C ALA A 209 9.24 -2.84 -1.65
N GLY A 210 8.50 -2.66 -2.76
CA GLY A 210 8.05 -3.77 -3.59
C GLY A 210 7.71 -3.35 -5.01
N ILE A 211 7.53 -4.34 -5.88
CA ILE A 211 7.07 -4.13 -7.26
C ILE A 211 5.80 -4.95 -7.46
N GLN A 212 4.75 -4.31 -7.92
CA GLN A 212 3.47 -4.93 -8.24
C GLN A 212 3.45 -5.30 -9.72
N PHE A 213 3.30 -6.59 -10.03
CA PHE A 213 3.13 -7.11 -11.38
C PHE A 213 1.69 -7.57 -11.57
N TYR A 214 1.04 -7.10 -12.61
CA TYR A 214 -0.38 -7.33 -12.89
C TYR A 214 -0.56 -8.25 -14.09
N THR A 215 -1.52 -9.18 -13.99
CA THR A 215 -2.06 -9.85 -15.18
C THR A 215 -3.06 -8.92 -15.89
N ARG A 216 -3.48 -9.31 -17.09
CA ARG A 216 -4.50 -8.57 -17.83
C ARG A 216 -5.87 -8.72 -17.19
N ASN A 217 -6.64 -7.63 -17.11
CA ASN A 217 -8.08 -7.66 -16.89
C ASN A 217 -8.75 -8.02 -18.22
N ASN A 218 -9.18 -9.27 -18.36
CA ASN A 218 -9.76 -9.76 -19.63
C ASN A 218 -11.12 -9.14 -19.95
N ALA A 219 -11.83 -8.58 -18.96
CA ALA A 219 -13.13 -7.95 -19.17
C ALA A 219 -13.03 -6.59 -19.88
N THR A 220 -11.90 -5.89 -19.73
CA THR A 220 -11.65 -4.56 -20.33
C THR A 220 -10.46 -4.57 -21.30
N ASP A 221 -9.82 -5.72 -21.46
CA ASP A 221 -8.57 -5.89 -22.21
C ASP A 221 -7.48 -4.90 -21.77
N TYR A 222 -7.45 -4.57 -20.47
CA TYR A 222 -6.55 -3.62 -19.86
C TYR A 222 -5.46 -4.34 -19.04
N ARG A 223 -4.23 -3.93 -19.18
CA ARG A 223 -3.12 -4.43 -18.35
C ARG A 223 -2.35 -3.27 -17.75
N ASN A 224 -2.34 -3.22 -16.43
CA ASN A 224 -1.52 -2.30 -15.68
C ASN A 224 -0.03 -2.63 -15.86
N ALA A 225 0.79 -1.63 -16.07
CA ALA A 225 2.25 -1.77 -16.02
C ALA A 225 2.70 -1.99 -14.56
N PRO A 226 3.93 -2.51 -14.36
CA PRO A 226 4.44 -2.69 -13.01
C PRO A 226 4.52 -1.37 -12.25
N LEU A 227 4.14 -1.41 -10.95
CA LEU A 227 4.24 -0.30 -10.00
C LEU A 227 5.32 -0.59 -8.97
N PHE A 228 6.31 0.28 -8.86
CA PHE A 228 7.19 0.34 -7.70
C PHE A 228 6.50 1.09 -6.57
N SER A 229 6.58 0.56 -5.36
CA SER A 229 6.10 1.22 -4.13
C SER A 229 7.19 1.18 -3.06
N MET A 230 7.30 2.26 -2.29
CA MET A 230 8.20 2.35 -1.15
C MET A 230 7.60 3.25 -0.08
N ASP A 231 7.53 2.74 1.15
CA ASP A 231 7.18 3.51 2.34
C ASP A 231 8.32 3.43 3.35
N VAL A 232 8.64 4.56 3.96
CA VAL A 232 9.62 4.69 5.03
C VAL A 232 8.95 5.31 6.24
N MET A 233 9.09 4.70 7.40
CA MET A 233 8.54 5.17 8.67
C MET A 233 9.66 5.34 9.68
N GLY A 234 9.81 6.55 10.22
CA GLY A 234 10.66 6.83 11.36
C GLY A 234 9.82 7.18 12.57
N ARG A 235 10.01 6.48 13.69
CA ARG A 235 9.26 6.72 14.93
C ARG A 235 10.14 6.73 16.16
N LYS A 236 9.79 7.58 17.12
CA LYS A 236 10.34 7.64 18.48
C LYS A 236 9.44 6.81 19.39
N MET A 237 10.03 5.85 20.09
CA MET A 237 9.37 5.01 21.09
C MET A 237 9.58 5.63 22.47
N PHE A 238 8.50 5.72 23.28
CA PHE A 238 8.52 6.22 24.64
C PHE A 238 8.31 5.07 25.64
N SER A 239 8.72 5.28 26.88
CA SER A 239 8.69 4.25 27.93
C SER A 239 7.27 3.81 28.34
N ASN A 240 6.25 4.61 28.02
CA ASN A 240 4.84 4.33 28.32
C ASN A 240 4.12 3.47 27.26
N GLY A 241 4.87 2.94 26.28
CA GLY A 241 4.33 2.15 25.17
C GLY A 241 3.82 2.97 23.99
N VAL A 242 3.74 4.28 24.10
CA VAL A 242 3.40 5.17 22.97
C VAL A 242 4.61 5.35 22.06
N SER A 243 4.37 5.43 20.75
CA SER A 243 5.38 5.91 19.81
C SER A 243 4.75 6.92 18.87
N ALA A 244 5.54 7.88 18.40
CA ALA A 244 5.11 8.88 17.43
C ALA A 244 6.17 9.07 16.35
N GLY A 245 5.75 9.36 15.14
CA GLY A 245 6.68 9.50 14.02
C GLY A 245 6.04 10.02 12.74
N LEU A 246 6.78 9.85 11.65
CA LEU A 246 6.38 10.25 10.32
C LEU A 246 6.53 9.08 9.34
N ILE A 247 5.68 9.08 8.33
CA ILE A 247 5.73 8.17 7.18
C ILE A 247 5.90 9.00 5.93
N LEU A 248 6.87 8.61 5.09
CA LEU A 248 7.04 9.08 3.71
C LEU A 248 6.80 7.89 2.81
N GLY A 249 5.89 8.03 1.85
CA GLY A 249 5.58 7.00 0.89
C GLY A 249 5.63 7.48 -0.55
N THR A 250 5.84 6.56 -1.48
CA THR A 250 5.74 6.81 -2.92
C THR A 250 5.28 5.58 -3.68
N ILE A 251 4.51 5.80 -4.73
CA ILE A 251 4.24 4.82 -5.78
C ILE A 251 4.65 5.40 -7.12
N GLN A 252 5.42 4.62 -7.89
CA GLN A 252 5.94 5.01 -9.20
C GLN A 252 5.64 3.90 -10.21
N GLN A 253 4.89 4.21 -11.25
CA GLN A 253 4.66 3.26 -12.33
C GLN A 253 5.90 3.19 -13.24
N LEU A 254 6.37 1.96 -13.52
CA LEU A 254 7.64 1.71 -14.19
C LEU A 254 7.54 1.67 -15.73
N GLY A 255 6.32 1.57 -16.26
CA GLY A 255 6.07 1.52 -17.71
C GLY A 255 4.70 2.07 -18.07
N ASN A 256 4.33 1.98 -19.35
CA ASN A 256 3.00 2.33 -19.82
C ASN A 256 2.05 1.15 -19.63
N ASP A 257 0.79 1.45 -19.25
CA ASP A 257 -0.29 0.49 -19.34
C ASP A 257 -0.55 0.12 -20.81
N SER A 258 -1.20 -1.00 -21.05
CA SER A 258 -1.50 -1.50 -22.39
C SER A 258 -2.94 -1.94 -22.51
N GLY A 259 -3.45 -1.91 -23.73
CA GLY A 259 -4.83 -2.22 -24.09
C GLY A 259 -5.57 -1.03 -24.71
N PRO A 260 -6.72 -1.25 -25.35
CA PRO A 260 -7.37 -0.23 -26.19
C PRO A 260 -7.66 1.10 -25.49
N THR A 261 -8.01 1.06 -24.21
CA THR A 261 -8.25 2.27 -23.40
C THR A 261 -6.96 2.95 -22.99
N ALA A 262 -5.93 2.16 -22.59
CA ALA A 262 -4.62 2.69 -22.24
C ALA A 262 -3.93 3.36 -23.42
N ASP A 263 -4.00 2.74 -24.59
CA ASP A 263 -3.36 3.23 -25.84
C ASP A 263 -3.94 4.61 -26.25
N ARG A 264 -5.28 4.80 -26.13
CA ARG A 264 -5.92 6.09 -26.35
C ARG A 264 -5.45 7.19 -25.40
N LEU A 265 -5.02 6.80 -24.19
CA LEU A 265 -4.51 7.70 -23.14
C LEU A 265 -2.98 7.75 -23.12
N ASN A 266 -2.31 7.30 -24.19
CA ASN A 266 -0.85 7.24 -24.30
C ASN A 266 -0.20 6.46 -23.13
N GLY A 267 -0.87 5.39 -22.66
CA GLY A 267 -0.37 4.45 -21.67
C GLY A 267 -0.67 4.78 -20.21
N PHE A 268 -1.28 5.94 -19.90
CA PHE A 268 -1.77 6.34 -18.57
C PHE A 268 -0.86 5.93 -17.38
N LYS A 269 0.37 6.41 -17.31
CA LYS A 269 1.39 6.09 -16.30
C LYS A 269 1.29 7.02 -15.07
N GLY A 270 1.32 6.53 -13.83
CA GLY A 270 1.11 7.33 -12.63
C GLY A 270 2.23 7.33 -11.62
N ARG A 271 2.20 8.34 -10.76
CA ARG A 271 3.07 8.46 -9.59
C ARG A 271 2.41 9.30 -8.51
N ASP A 272 2.77 9.02 -7.26
CA ASP A 272 2.43 9.88 -6.14
C ASP A 272 3.49 9.84 -5.04
N TRP A 273 3.40 10.83 -4.16
CA TRP A 273 4.13 10.94 -2.92
C TRP A 273 3.15 11.33 -1.81
N ALA A 274 3.33 10.73 -0.65
CA ALA A 274 2.54 11.03 0.53
C ALA A 274 3.45 11.18 1.76
N LEU A 275 3.11 12.09 2.66
CA LEU A 275 3.85 12.33 3.89
C LEU A 275 2.86 12.63 5.02
N GLY A 276 3.02 11.97 6.16
CA GLY A 276 2.16 12.27 7.29
C GLY A 276 2.57 11.61 8.59
N PRO A 277 1.91 11.99 9.71
CA PRO A 277 2.20 11.48 11.03
C PRO A 277 1.63 10.08 11.27
N ILE A 278 2.28 9.39 12.22
CA ILE A 278 1.79 8.15 12.83
C ILE A 278 1.95 8.23 14.34
N VAL A 279 0.97 7.67 15.05
CA VAL A 279 1.04 7.38 16.49
C VAL A 279 0.70 5.90 16.68
N THR A 280 1.47 5.22 17.53
CA THR A 280 1.19 3.83 17.91
C THR A 280 1.20 3.66 19.41
N TYR A 281 0.53 2.62 19.89
CA TYR A 281 0.53 2.22 21.28
C TYR A 281 0.74 0.71 21.37
N ASP A 282 1.81 0.29 22.04
CA ASP A 282 2.19 -1.10 22.22
C ASP A 282 2.05 -1.48 23.70
N ARG A 283 1.35 -2.58 23.98
CA ARG A 283 1.13 -3.10 25.31
C ARG A 283 1.38 -4.59 25.39
N LYS A 284 2.25 -5.00 26.30
CA LYS A 284 2.38 -6.42 26.68
C LYS A 284 1.19 -6.81 27.56
N LEU A 285 0.56 -7.91 27.22
CA LEU A 285 -0.53 -8.54 27.97
C LEU A 285 0.01 -9.74 28.75
N ALA A 286 -0.87 -10.41 29.53
CA ALA A 286 -0.52 -11.67 30.18
C ALA A 286 -0.25 -12.77 29.13
N ASP A 287 0.42 -13.83 29.54
CA ASP A 287 0.64 -15.07 28.74
C ASP A 287 1.37 -14.82 27.40
N LYS A 288 2.43 -13.98 27.40
CA LYS A 288 3.24 -13.61 26.22
C LYS A 288 2.46 -12.92 25.10
N ARG A 289 1.21 -12.52 25.30
CA ARG A 289 0.41 -11.79 24.33
C ARG A 289 0.84 -10.32 24.26
N SER A 290 0.62 -9.72 23.12
CA SER A 290 0.80 -8.27 22.95
C SER A 290 -0.29 -7.66 22.10
N LEU A 291 -0.66 -6.43 22.41
CA LEU A 291 -1.59 -5.60 21.66
C LEU A 291 -0.83 -4.39 21.10
N SER A 292 -0.95 -4.16 19.81
CA SER A 292 -0.45 -2.96 19.14
C SER A 292 -1.60 -2.24 18.47
N LEU A 293 -1.73 -0.95 18.75
CA LEU A 293 -2.68 -0.04 18.10
C LEU A 293 -1.91 0.98 17.28
N GLY A 294 -2.45 1.39 16.16
CA GLY A 294 -1.84 2.41 15.31
C GLY A 294 -2.88 3.31 14.67
N LEU A 295 -2.55 4.59 14.55
CA LEU A 295 -3.31 5.58 13.80
C LEU A 295 -2.35 6.41 12.98
N ARG A 296 -2.63 6.56 11.67
CA ARG A 296 -1.85 7.39 10.75
C ARG A 296 -2.76 8.24 9.88
N TRP A 297 -2.27 9.41 9.52
CA TRP A 297 -2.85 10.26 8.49
C TRP A 297 -1.74 10.61 7.50
N VAL A 298 -1.87 10.14 6.27
CA VAL A 298 -0.81 10.24 5.26
C VAL A 298 -1.37 10.86 3.98
N PRO A 299 -1.59 12.19 3.96
CA PRO A 299 -2.08 12.89 2.79
C PRO A 299 -1.08 12.82 1.63
N THR A 300 -1.60 12.85 0.41
CA THR A 300 -0.82 13.03 -0.80
C THR A 300 -0.22 14.43 -0.81
N ILE A 301 1.08 14.54 -1.10
CA ILE A 301 1.78 15.82 -1.25
C ILE A 301 2.12 16.14 -2.71
N SER A 302 2.08 15.13 -3.58
CA SER A 302 2.22 15.29 -5.03
C SER A 302 1.65 14.07 -5.73
N SER A 303 0.86 14.28 -6.77
CA SER A 303 0.33 13.20 -7.60
C SER A 303 0.34 13.55 -9.08
N THR A 304 0.43 12.53 -9.92
CA THR A 304 0.23 12.61 -11.36
C THR A 304 -0.50 11.36 -11.80
N ASN A 305 -1.70 11.49 -12.37
CA ASN A 305 -2.56 10.40 -12.82
C ASN A 305 -2.85 9.33 -11.74
N ARG A 306 -2.77 9.69 -10.47
CA ARG A 306 -3.21 8.93 -9.32
C ARG A 306 -4.12 9.82 -8.48
N LEU A 307 -4.95 9.22 -7.64
CA LEU A 307 -5.84 9.97 -6.77
C LEU A 307 -5.02 10.85 -5.82
N ASP A 308 -5.29 12.15 -5.87
CA ASP A 308 -4.78 13.12 -4.91
C ASP A 308 -5.72 13.14 -3.71
N SER A 309 -5.22 12.79 -2.53
CA SER A 309 -6.02 12.68 -1.33
C SER A 309 -5.39 13.42 -0.15
N SER A 310 -6.11 14.37 0.38
CA SER A 310 -5.77 15.00 1.67
C SER A 310 -6.24 14.20 2.89
N SER A 311 -7.02 13.14 2.70
CA SER A 311 -7.78 12.44 3.74
C SER A 311 -7.45 10.96 3.84
N THR A 312 -6.23 10.53 3.47
CA THR A 312 -5.82 9.14 3.68
C THR A 312 -5.51 8.90 5.16
N VAL A 313 -6.38 8.13 5.81
CA VAL A 313 -6.28 7.75 7.23
C VAL A 313 -6.28 6.23 7.34
N MET A 314 -5.46 5.68 8.24
CA MET A 314 -5.48 4.26 8.56
C MET A 314 -5.39 4.04 10.06
N ALA A 315 -6.30 3.22 10.58
CA ALA A 315 -6.27 2.69 11.94
C ALA A 315 -5.92 1.21 11.91
N THR A 316 -5.13 0.73 12.87
CA THR A 316 -4.73 -0.68 12.98
C THR A 316 -4.85 -1.18 14.40
N ALA A 317 -5.21 -2.46 14.55
CA ALA A 317 -5.16 -3.18 15.82
C ALA A 317 -4.58 -4.57 15.57
N THR A 318 -3.48 -4.91 16.22
CA THR A 318 -2.80 -6.20 16.11
C THR A 318 -2.75 -6.89 17.46
N LEU A 319 -3.22 -8.12 17.54
CA LEU A 319 -3.09 -9.00 18.68
C LEU A 319 -2.13 -10.14 18.32
N VAL A 320 -1.11 -10.35 19.12
CA VAL A 320 -0.15 -11.46 19.04
C VAL A 320 -0.36 -12.42 20.20
N PHE A 321 -0.36 -13.74 19.93
CA PHE A 321 -0.55 -14.81 20.92
C PHE A 321 0.10 -16.12 20.52
#